data_38709ba82cadf4fadbe0e3ee365574ed
#
_entry.id   38709ba82cadf4fadbe0e3ee365574ed
#
_cell.length_a   1.000
_cell.length_b   1.000
_cell.length_c   1.000
_cell.angle_alpha   90.00
_cell.angle_beta   90.00
_cell.angle_gamma   90.00
#
_symmetry.space_group_name_H-M   'P 1'
#
loop_
_entity.id
_entity.type
_entity.pdbx_description
1 polymer ?
#
loop_
_entity_poly.entity_id
_entity_poly.type
_entity_poly.pdbx_seq_one_letter_code
_entity_poly.pdbx_strand_id
1 'polypeptide(L)'
;MDHILLEDPELARAFLLESDRQMSKLELIASENFVSSAVREAQGSVFTHKYAEGYPGKRYYGGCEFVDIAENLAIERAKQLFGCDYVNVQPHSGSQVNMASYFALAKPGDTILGMNLSHGGHLTHGSPVNFSGRLFNVVSYGVDKDTCLINYEEVRRLAHEHRPTVIVAGASAYPRTIDFAKFRAIDVIFASGNEKHFSFPE
;
A
#
# COMPACT_ATOMS: atom_id res chain seq x y z
N MET A 1 21.17 0.26 21.84
CA MET A 1 20.41 -0.63 22.73
C MET A 1 20.66 -0.33 24.22
N ASP A 2 21.73 0.33 24.58
CA ASP A 2 22.18 0.56 25.97
C ASP A 2 21.18 1.33 26.83
N HIS A 3 20.54 2.36 26.29
CA HIS A 3 19.50 3.10 26.99
C HIS A 3 18.27 2.25 27.34
N ILE A 4 17.81 1.42 26.40
CA ILE A 4 16.64 0.54 26.63
C ILE A 4 16.98 -0.50 27.68
N LEU A 5 18.20 -1.04 27.66
CA LEU A 5 18.63 -2.03 28.65
C LEU A 5 18.67 -1.45 30.08
N LEU A 6 18.98 -0.16 30.21
CA LEU A 6 18.99 0.53 31.50
C LEU A 6 17.60 0.91 31.98
N GLU A 7 16.72 1.34 31.10
CA GLU A 7 15.38 1.85 31.41
C GLU A 7 14.32 0.73 31.48
N ASP A 8 14.42 -0.26 30.58
CA ASP A 8 13.46 -1.37 30.49
C ASP A 8 14.17 -2.68 30.05
N PRO A 9 14.74 -3.42 31.03
CA PRO A 9 15.44 -4.67 30.74
C PRO A 9 14.55 -5.77 30.14
N GLU A 10 13.24 -5.77 30.43
CA GLU A 10 12.30 -6.74 29.87
C GLU A 10 12.10 -6.50 28.38
N LEU A 11 11.92 -5.26 27.97
CA LEU A 11 11.83 -4.87 26.57
C LEU A 11 13.16 -5.11 25.83
N ALA A 12 14.29 -4.79 26.44
CA ALA A 12 15.60 -5.08 25.88
C ALA A 12 15.78 -6.57 25.59
N ARG A 13 15.34 -7.44 26.51
CA ARG A 13 15.35 -8.88 26.32
C ARG A 13 14.48 -9.32 25.13
N ALA A 14 13.30 -8.73 24.96
CA ALA A 14 12.43 -9.03 23.82
C ALA A 14 13.11 -8.69 22.48
N PHE A 15 13.82 -7.56 22.38
CA PHE A 15 14.58 -7.20 21.19
C PHE A 15 15.73 -8.19 20.88
N LEU A 16 16.41 -8.66 21.90
CA LEU A 16 17.47 -9.67 21.70
C LEU A 16 16.90 -10.99 21.19
N LEU A 17 15.77 -11.44 21.79
CA LEU A 17 15.09 -12.67 21.36
C LEU A 17 14.57 -12.56 19.92
N GLU A 18 13.98 -11.42 19.56
CA GLU A 18 13.50 -11.18 18.19
C GLU A 18 14.68 -11.10 17.19
N SER A 19 15.76 -10.47 17.56
CA SER A 19 16.96 -10.46 16.73
C SER A 19 17.50 -11.87 16.48
N ASP A 20 17.56 -12.72 17.51
CA ASP A 20 17.95 -14.12 17.40
C ASP A 20 16.96 -14.91 16.52
N ARG A 21 15.66 -14.69 16.69
CA ARG A 21 14.64 -15.29 15.85
C ARG A 21 14.86 -14.95 14.36
N GLN A 22 15.07 -13.68 14.05
CA GLN A 22 15.29 -13.23 12.67
C GLN A 22 16.57 -13.80 12.07
N MET A 23 17.63 -13.95 12.86
CA MET A 23 18.89 -14.53 12.41
C MET A 23 18.84 -16.05 12.23
N SER A 24 17.98 -16.75 12.97
CA SER A 24 17.94 -18.23 13.02
C SER A 24 16.79 -18.84 12.23
N LYS A 25 15.85 -18.04 11.71
CA LYS A 25 14.66 -18.51 10.96
C LYS A 25 14.66 -17.98 9.53
N LEU A 26 14.02 -18.72 8.64
CA LEU A 26 13.67 -18.25 7.30
C LEU A 26 12.33 -17.56 7.34
N GLU A 27 12.29 -16.28 6.97
CA GLU A 27 11.06 -15.54 6.84
C GLU A 27 10.38 -15.86 5.51
N LEU A 28 9.14 -16.39 5.57
CA LEU A 28 8.35 -16.78 4.40
C LEU A 28 7.08 -15.93 4.21
N ILE A 29 6.91 -14.87 5.01
CA ILE A 29 5.80 -13.93 4.85
C ILE A 29 6.16 -12.97 3.72
N ALA A 30 5.43 -13.02 2.61
CA ALA A 30 5.74 -12.29 1.38
C ALA A 30 5.79 -10.75 1.53
N SER A 31 5.14 -10.20 2.55
CA SER A 31 5.08 -8.76 2.83
C SER A 31 6.16 -8.28 3.82
N GLU A 32 6.97 -9.16 4.38
CA GLU A 32 8.04 -8.77 5.29
C GLU A 32 9.35 -8.48 4.54
N ASN A 33 10.14 -7.54 5.07
CA ASN A 33 11.42 -7.15 4.52
C ASN A 33 12.38 -6.69 5.62
N PHE A 34 13.67 -7.00 5.45
CA PHE A 34 14.72 -6.51 6.32
C PHE A 34 15.19 -5.14 5.87
N VAL A 35 14.90 -4.12 6.67
CA VAL A 35 15.31 -2.74 6.37
C VAL A 35 16.79 -2.52 6.68
N SER A 36 17.42 -1.58 5.98
CA SER A 36 18.80 -1.19 6.26
C SER A 36 18.96 -0.52 7.63
N SER A 37 20.16 -0.52 8.16
CA SER A 37 20.48 0.19 9.40
C SER A 37 20.15 1.69 9.31
N ALA A 38 20.39 2.31 8.13
CA ALA A 38 20.10 3.72 7.89
C ALA A 38 18.59 4.03 8.01
N VAL A 39 17.71 3.14 7.52
CA VAL A 39 16.25 3.31 7.68
C VAL A 39 15.84 3.27 9.15
N ARG A 40 16.37 2.30 9.92
CA ARG A 40 16.09 2.21 11.37
C ARG A 40 16.61 3.43 12.14
N GLU A 41 17.79 3.92 11.79
CA GLU A 41 18.41 5.10 12.40
C GLU A 41 17.59 6.37 12.10
N ALA A 42 17.18 6.56 10.85
CA ALA A 42 16.32 7.67 10.46
C ALA A 42 14.96 7.65 11.16
N GLN A 43 14.35 6.48 11.28
CA GLN A 43 13.05 6.30 11.94
C GLN A 43 13.12 6.61 13.44
N GLY A 44 14.22 6.29 14.12
CA GLY A 44 14.46 6.59 15.53
C GLY A 44 15.16 7.94 15.78
N SER A 45 15.22 8.84 14.80
CA SER A 45 15.92 10.12 14.92
C SER A 45 15.13 11.17 15.69
N VAL A 46 15.72 12.36 15.88
CA VAL A 46 15.08 13.51 16.53
C VAL A 46 13.80 13.99 15.85
N PHE A 47 13.54 13.59 14.61
CA PHE A 47 12.27 13.86 13.93
C PHE A 47 11.06 13.22 14.61
N THR A 48 11.25 12.19 15.43
CA THR A 48 10.20 11.61 16.28
C THR A 48 9.59 12.59 17.29
N HIS A 49 10.30 13.69 17.63
CA HIS A 49 9.81 14.72 18.53
C HIS A 49 8.97 15.78 17.84
N LYS A 50 9.02 15.86 16.48
CA LYS A 50 8.45 16.99 15.74
C LYS A 50 7.07 16.68 15.18
N TYR A 51 6.09 17.43 15.67
CA TYR A 51 4.75 17.44 15.10
C TYR A 51 4.73 18.33 13.85
N ALA A 52 4.41 17.75 12.66
CA ALA A 52 4.54 18.38 11.36
C ALA A 52 3.28 18.21 10.50
N GLU A 53 2.12 18.48 11.09
CA GLU A 53 0.83 18.42 10.39
C GLU A 53 0.79 19.42 9.22
N GLY A 54 0.19 18.98 8.10
CA GLY A 54 0.19 19.71 6.84
C GLY A 54 1.22 19.15 5.86
N TYR A 55 1.60 19.95 4.86
CA TYR A 55 2.55 19.56 3.81
C TYR A 55 3.77 20.49 3.80
N PRO A 56 4.88 20.13 3.16
CA PRO A 56 6.06 20.99 3.03
C PRO A 56 5.69 22.41 2.56
N GLY A 57 6.16 23.42 3.27
CA GLY A 57 5.83 24.82 3.03
C GLY A 57 4.40 25.25 3.38
N LYS A 58 3.56 24.34 3.85
CA LYS A 58 2.15 24.58 4.26
C LYS A 58 1.82 23.84 5.56
N ARG A 59 2.63 24.03 6.59
CA ARG A 59 2.47 23.43 7.90
C ARG A 59 1.53 24.24 8.78
N TYR A 60 0.83 23.55 9.69
CA TYR A 60 0.02 24.22 10.71
C TYR A 60 0.87 24.72 11.90
N TYR A 61 2.10 24.24 12.04
CA TYR A 61 3.01 24.55 13.15
C TYR A 61 4.34 25.08 12.65
N GLY A 62 5.00 25.91 13.45
CA GLY A 62 6.36 26.41 13.19
C GLY A 62 7.44 25.33 13.46
N GLY A 63 8.68 25.62 13.05
CA GLY A 63 9.84 24.74 13.26
C GLY A 63 9.86 23.51 12.38
N CYS A 64 9.23 23.56 11.20
CA CYS A 64 9.12 22.43 10.28
C CYS A 64 10.11 22.50 9.11
N GLU A 65 10.99 23.48 9.07
CA GLU A 65 11.93 23.73 7.97
C GLU A 65 12.83 22.52 7.66
N PHE A 66 13.22 21.75 8.67
CA PHE A 66 14.09 20.59 8.47
C PHE A 66 13.32 19.31 8.16
N VAL A 67 12.13 19.11 8.71
CA VAL A 67 11.27 17.99 8.32
C VAL A 67 10.74 18.17 6.90
N ASP A 68 10.56 19.42 6.45
CA ASP A 68 10.21 19.73 5.07
C ASP A 68 11.31 19.27 4.09
N ILE A 69 12.59 19.43 4.47
CA ILE A 69 13.70 18.90 3.66
C ILE A 69 13.60 17.39 3.52
N ALA A 70 13.38 16.66 4.63
CA ALA A 70 13.28 15.22 4.61
C ALA A 70 12.09 14.74 3.77
N GLU A 71 10.92 15.36 3.92
CA GLU A 71 9.71 14.98 3.16
C GLU A 71 9.87 15.30 1.67
N ASN A 72 10.42 16.46 1.30
CA ASN A 72 10.70 16.81 -0.09
C ASN A 72 11.70 15.85 -0.73
N LEU A 73 12.77 15.46 -0.03
CA LEU A 73 13.71 14.46 -0.52
C LEU A 73 13.02 13.11 -0.78
N ALA A 74 12.13 12.69 0.11
CA ALA A 74 11.37 11.45 -0.09
C ALA A 74 10.45 11.54 -1.31
N ILE A 75 9.74 12.66 -1.49
CA ILE A 75 8.87 12.93 -2.64
C ILE A 75 9.68 12.87 -3.95
N GLU A 76 10.78 13.64 -4.04
CA GLU A 76 11.57 13.70 -5.28
C GLU A 76 12.23 12.36 -5.62
N ARG A 77 12.73 11.63 -4.63
CA ARG A 77 13.29 10.28 -4.85
C ARG A 77 12.24 9.27 -5.27
N ALA A 78 11.04 9.33 -4.70
CA ALA A 78 9.94 8.47 -5.13
C ALA A 78 9.47 8.80 -6.56
N LYS A 79 9.40 10.09 -6.94
CA LYS A 79 9.13 10.48 -8.34
C LYS A 79 10.16 9.90 -9.30
N GLN A 80 11.44 9.98 -8.97
CA GLN A 80 12.52 9.41 -9.79
C GLN A 80 12.43 7.90 -9.89
N LEU A 81 12.16 7.23 -8.76
CA LEU A 81 12.09 5.76 -8.69
C LEU A 81 10.93 5.19 -9.50
N PHE A 82 9.76 5.83 -9.42
CA PHE A 82 8.52 5.35 -10.04
C PHE A 82 8.18 6.04 -11.37
N GLY A 83 8.95 7.04 -11.79
CA GLY A 83 8.70 7.78 -13.03
C GLY A 83 7.35 8.51 -13.03
N CYS A 84 6.92 9.05 -11.89
CA CYS A 84 5.59 9.67 -11.73
C CYS A 84 5.68 11.16 -11.40
N ASP A 85 4.63 11.92 -11.75
CA ASP A 85 4.56 13.36 -11.55
C ASP A 85 4.18 13.75 -10.12
N TYR A 86 3.37 12.93 -9.45
CA TYR A 86 2.80 13.23 -8.14
C TYR A 86 3.07 12.11 -7.15
N VAL A 87 3.50 12.48 -5.95
CA VAL A 87 3.78 11.55 -4.85
C VAL A 87 3.29 12.13 -3.53
N ASN A 88 2.68 11.29 -2.72
CA ASN A 88 2.40 11.56 -1.30
C ASN A 88 3.11 10.50 -0.46
N VAL A 89 4.04 10.92 0.40
CA VAL A 89 4.86 10.04 1.25
C VAL A 89 4.39 10.00 2.70
N GLN A 90 3.28 10.66 3.03
CA GLN A 90 2.81 10.76 4.42
C GLN A 90 2.08 9.52 4.97
N PRO A 91 1.41 8.67 4.17
CA PRO A 91 0.76 7.49 4.72
C PRO A 91 1.74 6.59 5.49
N HIS A 92 1.33 6.14 6.66
CA HIS A 92 2.18 5.33 7.54
C HIS A 92 2.19 3.83 7.17
N SER A 93 1.28 3.40 6.29
CA SER A 93 1.14 1.99 5.89
C SER A 93 0.48 1.83 4.53
N GLY A 94 0.68 0.67 3.89
CA GLY A 94 -0.04 0.31 2.67
C GLY A 94 -1.56 0.28 2.85
N SER A 95 -2.06 -0.11 4.01
CA SER A 95 -3.50 -0.06 4.32
C SER A 95 -4.05 1.37 4.31
N GLN A 96 -3.30 2.33 4.86
CA GLN A 96 -3.69 3.73 4.83
C GLN A 96 -3.65 4.31 3.42
N VAL A 97 -2.64 3.96 2.61
CA VAL A 97 -2.56 4.34 1.19
C VAL A 97 -3.79 3.86 0.44
N ASN A 98 -4.13 2.57 0.58
CA ASN A 98 -5.28 1.99 -0.11
C ASN A 98 -6.59 2.64 0.35
N MET A 99 -6.75 2.91 1.66
CA MET A 99 -7.91 3.63 2.17
C MET A 99 -8.02 5.03 1.58
N ALA A 100 -6.93 5.79 1.56
CA ALA A 100 -6.91 7.14 0.98
C ALA A 100 -7.27 7.10 -0.51
N SER A 101 -6.72 6.14 -1.27
CA SER A 101 -7.02 5.95 -2.69
C SER A 101 -8.50 5.63 -2.92
N TYR A 102 -9.07 4.72 -2.13
CA TYR A 102 -10.50 4.40 -2.26
C TYR A 102 -11.38 5.60 -1.96
N PHE A 103 -11.14 6.36 -0.90
CA PHE A 103 -11.92 7.55 -0.59
C PHE A 103 -11.73 8.70 -1.59
N ALA A 104 -10.62 8.73 -2.32
CA ALA A 104 -10.44 9.67 -3.42
C ALA A 104 -11.27 9.31 -4.67
N LEU A 105 -11.52 8.01 -4.89
CA LEU A 105 -12.13 7.48 -6.11
C LEU A 105 -13.58 7.03 -5.93
N ALA A 106 -13.96 6.58 -4.74
CA ALA A 106 -15.22 5.92 -4.45
C ALA A 106 -15.85 6.45 -3.15
N LYS A 107 -17.11 6.18 -2.96
CA LYS A 107 -17.87 6.47 -1.74
C LYS A 107 -18.23 5.16 -1.02
N PRO A 108 -18.43 5.16 0.30
CA PRO A 108 -18.99 4.01 0.99
C PRO A 108 -20.28 3.52 0.31
N GLY A 109 -20.35 2.21 0.06
CA GLY A 109 -21.43 1.57 -0.68
C GLY A 109 -21.17 1.37 -2.18
N ASP A 110 -20.16 2.03 -2.75
CA ASP A 110 -19.76 1.76 -4.13
C ASP A 110 -19.12 0.35 -4.26
N THR A 111 -19.09 -0.15 -5.48
CA THR A 111 -18.51 -1.47 -5.76
C THR A 111 -17.02 -1.37 -6.07
N ILE A 112 -16.21 -2.21 -5.45
CA ILE A 112 -14.80 -2.43 -5.77
C ILE A 112 -14.58 -3.85 -6.27
N LEU A 113 -13.72 -4.01 -7.27
CA LEU A 113 -13.30 -5.30 -7.81
C LEU A 113 -11.83 -5.54 -7.44
N GLY A 114 -11.54 -6.53 -6.61
CA GLY A 114 -10.20 -6.79 -6.11
C GLY A 114 -9.82 -8.28 -6.17
N MET A 115 -8.53 -8.57 -6.04
CA MET A 115 -8.06 -9.95 -6.02
C MET A 115 -8.47 -10.64 -4.72
N ASN A 116 -9.01 -11.85 -4.83
CA ASN A 116 -9.39 -12.68 -3.69
C ASN A 116 -8.19 -12.95 -2.77
N LEU A 117 -8.40 -12.83 -1.46
CA LEU A 117 -7.36 -13.04 -0.45
C LEU A 117 -6.72 -14.42 -0.57
N SER A 118 -7.52 -15.46 -0.80
CA SER A 118 -7.04 -16.85 -0.95
C SER A 118 -6.23 -17.10 -2.22
N HIS A 119 -6.24 -16.16 -3.17
CA HIS A 119 -5.51 -16.24 -4.43
C HIS A 119 -4.31 -15.28 -4.48
N GLY A 120 -3.94 -14.69 -3.34
CA GLY A 120 -2.79 -13.80 -3.21
C GLY A 120 -3.15 -12.33 -3.07
N GLY A 121 -4.43 -11.97 -2.98
CA GLY A 121 -4.87 -10.60 -2.70
C GLY A 121 -4.45 -10.11 -1.32
N HIS A 122 -4.65 -8.84 -1.06
CA HIS A 122 -4.41 -8.22 0.25
C HIS A 122 -5.73 -8.05 1.02
N LEU A 123 -5.66 -7.91 2.35
CA LEU A 123 -6.84 -7.65 3.19
C LEU A 123 -7.62 -6.42 2.70
N THR A 124 -6.93 -5.38 2.24
CA THR A 124 -7.55 -4.15 1.73
C THR A 124 -8.21 -4.30 0.36
N HIS A 125 -8.17 -5.48 -0.25
CA HIS A 125 -8.88 -5.76 -1.51
C HIS A 125 -10.32 -6.26 -1.28
N GLY A 126 -10.90 -5.98 -0.11
CA GLY A 126 -12.30 -6.28 0.18
C GLY A 126 -12.53 -7.39 1.21
N SER A 127 -11.52 -7.75 2.01
CA SER A 127 -11.72 -8.73 3.09
C SER A 127 -12.80 -8.25 4.08
N PRO A 128 -13.76 -9.09 4.50
CA PRO A 128 -14.84 -8.70 5.42
C PRO A 128 -14.37 -8.17 6.78
N VAL A 129 -13.17 -8.55 7.20
CA VAL A 129 -12.57 -8.08 8.47
C VAL A 129 -11.82 -6.75 8.33
N ASN A 130 -11.65 -6.26 7.10
CA ASN A 130 -10.96 -5.03 6.77
C ASN A 130 -11.95 -3.89 6.48
N PHE A 131 -11.48 -2.62 6.58
CA PHE A 131 -12.30 -1.45 6.23
C PHE A 131 -12.91 -1.57 4.83
N SER A 132 -12.16 -2.10 3.86
CA SER A 132 -12.60 -2.21 2.47
C SER A 132 -13.83 -3.11 2.32
N GLY A 133 -13.86 -4.25 3.01
CA GLY A 133 -15.02 -5.15 2.99
C GLY A 133 -16.21 -4.67 3.83
N ARG A 134 -15.98 -3.71 4.74
CA ARG A 134 -17.04 -3.13 5.56
C ARG A 134 -17.71 -1.92 4.94
N LEU A 135 -16.98 -1.17 4.12
CA LEU A 135 -17.43 0.10 3.56
C LEU A 135 -17.90 0.01 2.11
N PHE A 136 -17.41 -1.00 1.37
CA PHE A 136 -17.66 -1.15 -0.06
C PHE A 136 -18.37 -2.47 -0.37
N ASN A 137 -19.11 -2.50 -1.48
CA ASN A 137 -19.58 -3.74 -2.07
C ASN A 137 -18.40 -4.40 -2.79
N VAL A 138 -18.09 -5.63 -2.43
CA VAL A 138 -16.87 -6.30 -2.91
C VAL A 138 -17.19 -7.38 -3.91
N VAL A 139 -16.56 -7.28 -5.06
CA VAL A 139 -16.49 -8.35 -6.06
C VAL A 139 -15.04 -8.83 -6.13
N SER A 140 -14.82 -10.14 -6.16
CA SER A 140 -13.46 -10.68 -6.17
C SER A 140 -13.18 -11.40 -7.48
N TYR A 141 -12.01 -11.12 -8.08
CA TYR A 141 -11.43 -11.96 -9.12
C TYR A 141 -10.35 -12.89 -8.54
N GLY A 142 -10.04 -13.92 -9.27
CA GLY A 142 -9.07 -14.92 -8.83
C GLY A 142 -8.09 -15.32 -9.92
N VAL A 143 -7.42 -16.45 -9.66
CA VAL A 143 -6.56 -17.12 -10.61
C VAL A 143 -7.27 -18.32 -11.22
N ASP A 144 -6.91 -18.64 -12.44
CA ASP A 144 -7.33 -19.86 -13.11
C ASP A 144 -6.77 -21.07 -12.38
N LYS A 145 -7.59 -22.12 -12.25
CA LYS A 145 -7.29 -23.31 -11.44
C LYS A 145 -6.10 -24.10 -11.97
N ASP A 146 -5.97 -24.17 -13.28
CA ASP A 146 -4.97 -25.06 -13.91
C ASP A 146 -3.63 -24.33 -14.12
N THR A 147 -3.69 -23.05 -14.48
CA THR A 147 -2.50 -22.25 -14.78
C THR A 147 -1.98 -21.46 -13.58
N CYS A 148 -2.81 -21.24 -12.56
CA CYS A 148 -2.55 -20.33 -11.43
C CYS A 148 -2.22 -18.88 -11.87
N LEU A 149 -2.69 -18.47 -13.03
CA LEU A 149 -2.56 -17.10 -13.54
C LEU A 149 -3.87 -16.33 -13.38
N ILE A 150 -3.76 -15.00 -13.28
CA ILE A 150 -4.95 -14.13 -13.31
C ILE A 150 -5.70 -14.35 -14.61
N ASN A 151 -7.00 -14.66 -14.49
CA ASN A 151 -7.89 -14.79 -15.66
C ASN A 151 -8.46 -13.41 -16.03
N TYR A 152 -7.83 -12.72 -16.95
CA TYR A 152 -8.23 -11.36 -17.37
C TYR A 152 -9.60 -11.32 -18.05
N GLU A 153 -10.03 -12.40 -18.70
CA GLU A 153 -11.38 -12.47 -19.28
C GLU A 153 -12.44 -12.55 -18.17
N GLU A 154 -12.14 -13.25 -17.10
CA GLU A 154 -13.02 -13.27 -15.91
C GLU A 154 -13.05 -11.89 -15.23
N VAL A 155 -11.91 -11.21 -15.11
CA VAL A 155 -11.86 -9.82 -14.59
C VAL A 155 -12.74 -8.92 -15.46
N ARG A 156 -12.65 -9.02 -16.79
CA ARG A 156 -13.47 -8.26 -17.74
C ARG A 156 -14.95 -8.56 -17.55
N ARG A 157 -15.31 -9.82 -17.49
CA ARG A 157 -16.70 -10.26 -17.27
C ARG A 157 -17.29 -9.68 -16.00
N LEU A 158 -16.56 -9.80 -14.88
CA LEU A 158 -16.98 -9.27 -13.57
C LEU A 158 -17.08 -7.73 -13.60
N ALA A 159 -16.15 -7.07 -14.25
CA ALA A 159 -16.19 -5.63 -14.41
C ALA A 159 -17.43 -5.17 -15.20
N HIS A 160 -17.77 -5.84 -16.30
CA HIS A 160 -18.99 -5.55 -17.08
C HIS A 160 -20.28 -5.82 -16.30
N GLU A 161 -20.33 -6.92 -15.57
CA GLU A 161 -21.50 -7.35 -14.80
C GLU A 161 -21.78 -6.42 -13.60
N HIS A 162 -20.74 -6.11 -12.83
CA HIS A 162 -20.87 -5.40 -11.55
C HIS A 162 -20.56 -3.91 -11.62
N ARG A 163 -19.97 -3.42 -12.71
CA ARG A 163 -19.60 -2.02 -12.96
C ARG A 163 -18.92 -1.37 -11.76
N PRO A 164 -17.78 -1.90 -11.30
CA PRO A 164 -17.10 -1.38 -10.13
C PRO A 164 -16.61 0.05 -10.36
N THR A 165 -16.64 0.87 -9.31
CA THR A 165 -16.05 2.21 -9.31
C THR A 165 -14.52 2.14 -9.33
N VAL A 166 -13.95 1.08 -8.72
CA VAL A 166 -12.50 0.85 -8.65
C VAL A 166 -12.17 -0.61 -8.96
N ILE A 167 -11.18 -0.82 -9.81
CA ILE A 167 -10.54 -2.12 -10.01
C ILE A 167 -9.15 -2.08 -9.37
N VAL A 168 -8.91 -2.97 -8.42
CA VAL A 168 -7.63 -3.05 -7.70
C VAL A 168 -6.74 -4.06 -8.40
N ALA A 169 -5.71 -3.57 -9.07
CA ALA A 169 -4.70 -4.39 -9.73
C ALA A 169 -3.45 -4.47 -8.85
N GLY A 170 -3.27 -5.56 -8.15
CA GLY A 170 -2.15 -5.76 -7.24
C GLY A 170 -2.36 -7.01 -6.38
N ALA A 171 -1.30 -7.42 -5.71
CA ALA A 171 -1.34 -8.60 -4.85
C ALA A 171 -0.29 -8.52 -3.74
N SER A 172 -0.52 -9.26 -2.65
CA SER A 172 0.45 -9.46 -1.58
C SER A 172 1.27 -10.75 -1.79
N ALA A 173 0.63 -11.81 -2.28
CA ALA A 173 1.22 -13.14 -2.37
C ALA A 173 1.02 -13.84 -3.73
N TYR A 174 0.78 -13.08 -4.79
CA TYR A 174 0.73 -13.61 -6.15
C TYR A 174 2.11 -13.52 -6.80
N PRO A 175 2.80 -14.64 -7.08
CA PRO A 175 4.22 -14.64 -7.45
C PRO A 175 4.45 -14.57 -8.97
N ARG A 176 3.49 -14.10 -9.74
CA ARG A 176 3.57 -13.98 -11.20
C ARG A 176 3.48 -12.52 -11.61
N THR A 177 3.93 -12.23 -12.82
CA THR A 177 3.81 -10.90 -13.41
C THR A 177 2.34 -10.53 -13.60
N ILE A 178 1.96 -9.33 -13.15
CA ILE A 178 0.64 -8.74 -13.39
C ILE A 178 0.73 -7.94 -14.67
N ASP A 179 -0.15 -8.24 -15.62
CA ASP A 179 -0.26 -7.51 -16.88
C ASP A 179 -1.19 -6.29 -16.68
N PHE A 180 -0.58 -5.16 -16.34
CA PHE A 180 -1.32 -3.92 -16.11
C PHE A 180 -1.95 -3.37 -17.38
N ALA A 181 -1.40 -3.65 -18.56
CA ALA A 181 -1.98 -3.25 -19.83
C ALA A 181 -3.34 -3.93 -20.08
N LYS A 182 -3.47 -5.20 -19.68
CA LYS A 182 -4.76 -5.91 -19.73
C LYS A 182 -5.78 -5.32 -18.75
N PHE A 183 -5.37 -4.96 -17.54
CA PHE A 183 -6.25 -4.25 -16.60
C PHE A 183 -6.70 -2.91 -17.19
N ARG A 184 -5.76 -2.13 -17.76
CA ARG A 184 -6.06 -0.85 -18.40
C ARG A 184 -7.06 -1.00 -19.57
N ALA A 185 -6.94 -2.05 -20.36
CA ALA A 185 -7.86 -2.33 -21.47
C ALA A 185 -9.29 -2.67 -21.00
N ILE A 186 -9.44 -3.18 -19.78
CA ILE A 186 -10.75 -3.42 -19.14
C ILE A 186 -11.39 -2.09 -18.72
N ASP A 187 -10.60 -1.19 -18.11
CA ASP A 187 -11.04 0.11 -17.61
C ASP A 187 -11.54 1.04 -18.72
N VAL A 188 -10.85 1.11 -19.85
CA VAL A 188 -11.22 1.98 -20.99
C VAL A 188 -12.63 1.71 -21.53
N ILE A 189 -13.20 0.53 -21.34
CA ILE A 189 -14.55 0.21 -21.80
C ILE A 189 -15.63 0.94 -20.98
N PHE A 190 -15.34 1.35 -19.76
CA PHE A 190 -16.27 2.07 -18.86
C PHE A 190 -16.06 3.58 -18.87
N ALA A 191 -14.99 4.03 -19.49
CA ALA A 191 -14.50 5.40 -19.50
C ALA A 191 -15.26 6.37 -20.41
N SER A 192 -16.39 6.01 -20.99
CA SER A 192 -17.14 6.87 -21.93
C SER A 192 -18.13 7.86 -21.27
N GLY A 193 -18.04 8.09 -19.98
CA GLY A 193 -18.94 9.03 -19.29
C GLY A 193 -18.37 9.62 -18.01
N ASN A 194 -17.83 10.81 -18.05
CA ASN A 194 -17.35 11.63 -16.89
C ASN A 194 -16.27 10.99 -16.01
N GLU A 195 -15.05 10.91 -16.50
CA GLU A 195 -14.00 10.14 -15.89
C GLU A 195 -12.90 10.93 -15.24
N LYS A 196 -12.50 10.44 -14.05
CA LYS A 196 -11.19 10.75 -13.45
C LYS A 196 -10.30 9.51 -13.63
N HIS A 197 -9.42 9.54 -14.62
CA HIS A 197 -8.39 8.51 -14.78
C HIS A 197 -7.19 8.78 -13.86
N PHE A 198 -6.83 7.79 -13.06
CA PHE A 198 -5.49 7.71 -12.48
C PHE A 198 -4.71 6.66 -13.27
N SER A 199 -3.82 7.11 -14.14
CA SER A 199 -2.86 6.23 -14.83
C SER A 199 -1.60 6.13 -13.99
N PHE A 200 -1.18 4.90 -13.68
CA PHE A 200 0.20 4.66 -13.31
C PHE A 200 1.05 4.69 -14.58
N PRO A 201 2.23 5.33 -14.59
CA PRO A 201 3.16 5.25 -15.71
C PRO A 201 3.58 3.78 -15.94
N GLU A 202 3.86 3.46 -17.22
CA GLU A 202 4.36 2.15 -17.66
C GLU A 202 5.70 1.79 -17.02
#